data_7c5bb978c6b10601b3f533a3434e85fd
#
_entry.id   7c5bb978c6b10601b3f533a3434e85fd
#
_cell.length_a   1.000
_cell.length_b   1.000
_cell.length_c   1.000
_cell.angle_alpha   90.00
_cell.angle_beta   90.00
_cell.angle_gamma   90.00
#
_symmetry.space_group_name_H-M   'P 1'
#
loop_
_entity.id
_entity.type
_entity.pdbx_description
1 polymer ?
#
loop_
_entity_poly.entity_id
_entity_poly.type
_entity_poly.pdbx_seq_one_letter_code
_entity_poly.pdbx_strand_id
1 'polypeptide(L)'
;AYIQSSAVSAQVYLKNPKDEEMVQKVYQLLNENRDLLHIEHIFTREEVNKTYRLNGEFTFVLEAKEGAAFGWNLLADYQNPIMNDDYRVSRGTHGHIPSKGEQPCLILSGPGVLEGKEISVAKVVDIAPTCAAILGFEMPEADGRVLRELLVD
;
A
#
# COMPACT_ATOMS: atom_id res chain seq x y z
N ALA A 1 -4.25 -21.85 2.56
CA ALA A 1 -4.07 -20.40 2.38
C ALA A 1 -3.24 -19.84 3.54
N TYR A 2 -2.55 -18.74 3.31
CA TYR A 2 -1.96 -17.92 4.36
C TYR A 2 -2.18 -16.45 4.04
N ILE A 3 -2.10 -15.61 5.06
CA ILE A 3 -2.30 -14.16 4.94
C ILE A 3 -1.02 -13.46 5.41
N GLN A 4 -0.56 -12.50 4.62
CA GLN A 4 0.53 -11.61 4.97
C GLN A 4 -0.03 -10.22 5.20
N SER A 5 0.05 -9.74 6.43
CA SER A 5 -0.38 -8.40 6.81
C SER A 5 0.63 -7.35 6.32
N SER A 6 0.10 -6.22 5.86
CA SER A 6 0.82 -4.98 5.59
C SER A 6 0.05 -3.82 6.22
N ALA A 7 -0.16 -3.91 7.53
CA ALA A 7 -0.95 -2.99 8.34
C ALA A 7 -2.42 -2.91 7.88
N VAL A 8 -2.85 -1.86 7.18
CA VAL A 8 -4.24 -1.70 6.75
C VAL A 8 -4.61 -2.46 5.49
N SER A 9 -3.66 -3.10 4.85
CA SER A 9 -3.90 -4.08 3.79
C SER A 9 -3.34 -5.45 4.15
N ALA A 10 -3.81 -6.49 3.50
CA ALA A 10 -3.27 -7.83 3.63
C ALA A 10 -3.33 -8.57 2.31
N GLN A 11 -2.32 -9.39 2.06
CA GLN A 11 -2.25 -10.24 0.88
C GLN A 11 -2.60 -11.67 1.26
N VAL A 12 -3.51 -12.28 0.51
CA VAL A 12 -3.97 -13.67 0.71
C VAL A 12 -3.36 -14.54 -0.38
N TYR A 13 -2.67 -15.59 0.04
CA TYR A 13 -2.01 -16.54 -0.82
C TYR A 13 -2.65 -17.91 -0.73
N LEU A 14 -2.99 -18.50 -1.86
CA LEU A 14 -3.43 -19.88 -1.96
C LEU A 14 -2.26 -20.75 -2.44
N LYS A 15 -2.16 -21.96 -1.90
CA LYS A 15 -1.16 -22.95 -2.33
C LYS A 15 -1.26 -23.27 -3.82
N ASN A 16 -2.50 -23.33 -4.33
CA ASN A 16 -2.79 -23.50 -5.75
C ASN A 16 -3.77 -22.41 -6.21
N PRO A 17 -3.27 -21.29 -6.75
CA PRO A 17 -4.13 -20.18 -7.20
C PRO A 17 -4.94 -20.52 -8.48
N LYS A 18 -4.68 -21.67 -9.13
CA LYS A 18 -5.45 -22.16 -10.30
C LYS A 18 -6.63 -23.07 -9.90
N ASP A 19 -6.76 -23.39 -8.63
CA ASP A 19 -7.88 -24.15 -8.09
C ASP A 19 -9.08 -23.19 -7.88
N GLU A 20 -9.91 -23.07 -8.92
CA GLU A 20 -11.04 -22.13 -8.94
C GLU A 20 -12.05 -22.42 -7.81
N GLU A 21 -12.27 -23.67 -7.46
CA GLU A 21 -13.17 -24.04 -6.35
C GLU A 21 -12.64 -23.51 -5.02
N MET A 22 -11.34 -23.69 -4.77
CA MET A 22 -10.69 -23.16 -3.56
C MET A 22 -10.65 -21.64 -3.55
N VAL A 23 -10.38 -21.00 -4.68
CA VAL A 23 -10.42 -19.54 -4.83
C VAL A 23 -11.81 -19.02 -4.46
N GLN A 24 -12.87 -19.60 -4.98
CA GLN A 24 -14.25 -19.22 -4.67
C GLN A 24 -14.62 -19.45 -3.20
N LYS A 25 -14.22 -20.58 -2.62
CA LYS A 25 -14.42 -20.86 -1.19
C LYS A 25 -13.77 -19.80 -0.29
N VAL A 26 -12.52 -19.44 -0.60
CA VAL A 26 -11.81 -18.43 0.21
C VAL A 26 -12.44 -17.06 0.02
N TYR A 27 -12.83 -16.70 -1.21
CA TYR A 27 -13.54 -15.43 -1.45
C TYR A 27 -14.85 -15.37 -0.66
N GLN A 28 -15.66 -16.42 -0.70
CA GLN A 28 -16.93 -16.49 0.04
C GLN A 28 -16.69 -16.35 1.55
N LEU A 29 -15.74 -17.10 2.12
CA LEU A 29 -15.38 -17.01 3.52
C LEU A 29 -15.01 -15.59 3.95
N LEU A 30 -14.16 -14.92 3.17
CA LEU A 30 -13.76 -13.54 3.44
C LEU A 30 -14.95 -12.58 3.31
N ASN A 31 -15.78 -12.76 2.30
CA ASN A 31 -16.92 -11.89 2.04
C ASN A 31 -18.04 -12.04 3.08
N GLU A 32 -18.34 -13.26 3.52
CA GLU A 32 -19.32 -13.54 4.58
C GLU A 32 -18.88 -12.98 5.94
N ASN A 33 -17.59 -12.88 6.17
CA ASN A 33 -17.02 -12.38 7.42
C ASN A 33 -16.48 -10.94 7.31
N ARG A 34 -16.82 -10.19 6.26
CA ARG A 34 -16.28 -8.84 6.01
C ARG A 34 -16.44 -7.90 7.20
N ASP A 35 -17.60 -7.91 7.82
CA ASP A 35 -17.89 -7.01 8.94
C ASP A 35 -17.13 -7.42 10.19
N LEU A 36 -17.09 -8.72 10.49
CA LEU A 36 -16.34 -9.27 11.62
C LEU A 36 -14.84 -9.01 11.50
N LEU A 37 -14.30 -9.11 10.28
CA LEU A 37 -12.88 -8.95 9.98
C LEU A 37 -12.51 -7.51 9.60
N HIS A 38 -13.45 -6.57 9.68
CA HIS A 38 -13.28 -5.17 9.27
C HIS A 38 -12.70 -5.00 7.86
N ILE A 39 -13.08 -5.86 6.92
CA ILE A 39 -12.68 -5.77 5.53
C ILE A 39 -13.58 -4.77 4.79
N GLU A 40 -12.98 -3.79 4.14
CA GLU A 40 -13.69 -2.84 3.28
C GLU A 40 -13.75 -3.35 1.82
N HIS A 41 -12.61 -3.78 1.28
CA HIS A 41 -12.52 -4.32 -0.07
C HIS A 41 -11.76 -5.64 -0.11
N ILE A 42 -12.20 -6.53 -1.00
CA ILE A 42 -11.50 -7.75 -1.38
C ILE A 42 -11.22 -7.61 -2.87
N PHE A 43 -9.98 -7.35 -3.21
CA PHE A 43 -9.55 -7.21 -4.59
C PHE A 43 -8.97 -8.52 -5.09
N THR A 44 -9.26 -8.87 -6.33
CA THR A 44 -8.54 -9.90 -7.06
C THR A 44 -7.17 -9.38 -7.49
N ARG A 45 -6.27 -10.29 -7.83
CA ARG A 45 -4.96 -9.97 -8.40
C ARG A 45 -5.08 -9.11 -9.67
N GLU A 46 -6.04 -9.42 -10.53
CA GLU A 46 -6.26 -8.67 -11.78
C GLU A 46 -6.71 -7.23 -11.52
N GLU A 47 -7.63 -7.04 -10.58
CA GLU A 47 -8.13 -5.71 -10.22
C GLU A 47 -7.01 -4.81 -9.70
N VAL A 48 -6.20 -5.29 -8.75
CA VAL A 48 -5.11 -4.46 -8.20
C VAL A 48 -3.99 -4.23 -9.22
N ASN A 49 -3.70 -5.19 -10.09
CA ASN A 49 -2.74 -5.00 -11.16
C ASN A 49 -3.21 -3.93 -12.15
N LYS A 50 -4.46 -4.02 -12.59
CA LYS A 50 -5.05 -3.06 -13.53
C LYS A 50 -5.15 -1.65 -12.95
N THR A 51 -5.58 -1.54 -11.69
CA THR A 51 -5.91 -0.24 -11.07
C THR A 51 -4.70 0.41 -10.42
N TYR A 52 -3.87 -0.38 -9.73
CA TYR A 52 -2.79 0.13 -8.88
C TYR A 52 -1.39 -0.31 -9.34
N ARG A 53 -1.30 -1.05 -10.45
CA ARG A 53 -0.05 -1.64 -10.94
C ARG A 53 0.63 -2.57 -9.92
N LEU A 54 -0.12 -3.03 -8.92
CA LEU A 54 0.37 -3.97 -7.92
C LEU A 54 0.40 -5.38 -8.49
N ASN A 55 1.57 -5.97 -8.54
CA ASN A 55 1.77 -7.32 -9.04
C ASN A 55 2.42 -8.21 -7.97
N GLY A 56 2.13 -9.52 -8.01
CA GLY A 56 2.66 -10.49 -7.06
C GLY A 56 1.97 -11.85 -7.18
N GLU A 57 2.38 -12.81 -6.37
CA GLU A 57 1.86 -14.17 -6.35
C GLU A 57 0.63 -14.36 -5.44
N PHE A 58 0.10 -13.29 -4.88
CA PHE A 58 -1.11 -13.31 -4.07
C PHE A 58 -2.36 -13.62 -4.92
N THR A 59 -3.39 -14.16 -4.29
CA THR A 59 -4.71 -14.41 -4.92
C THR A 59 -5.66 -13.24 -4.70
N PHE A 60 -5.67 -12.68 -3.48
CA PHE A 60 -6.46 -11.52 -3.11
C PHE A 60 -5.62 -10.50 -2.36
N VAL A 61 -6.07 -9.25 -2.44
CA VAL A 61 -5.62 -8.16 -1.57
C VAL A 61 -6.82 -7.64 -0.80
N LEU A 62 -6.67 -7.57 0.51
CA LEU A 62 -7.69 -7.05 1.42
C LEU A 62 -7.34 -5.60 1.79
N GLU A 63 -8.34 -4.75 1.80
CA GLU A 63 -8.28 -3.41 2.36
C GLU A 63 -9.11 -3.36 3.63
N ALA A 64 -8.54 -2.86 4.72
CA ALA A 64 -9.25 -2.71 5.98
C ALA A 64 -10.18 -1.49 5.96
N LYS A 65 -11.28 -1.55 6.73
CA LYS A 65 -12.11 -0.38 7.04
C LYS A 65 -11.27 0.68 7.76
N GLU A 66 -11.70 1.92 7.68
CA GLU A 66 -11.06 3.01 8.42
C GLU A 66 -11.03 2.70 9.92
N GLY A 67 -9.89 3.00 10.56
CA GLY A 67 -9.66 2.70 11.97
C GLY A 67 -9.31 1.25 12.29
N ALA A 68 -9.22 0.36 11.30
CA ALA A 68 -8.82 -1.03 11.47
C ALA A 68 -7.49 -1.33 10.76
N ALA A 69 -6.77 -2.32 11.27
CA ALA A 69 -5.56 -2.86 10.65
C ALA A 69 -5.49 -4.37 10.86
N PHE A 70 -4.89 -5.07 9.90
CA PHE A 70 -4.69 -6.51 10.00
C PHE A 70 -3.46 -6.82 10.86
N GLY A 71 -3.68 -7.58 11.92
CA GLY A 71 -2.60 -8.06 12.78
C GLY A 71 -1.80 -9.21 12.14
N TRP A 72 -0.71 -9.56 12.78
CA TRP A 72 0.16 -10.69 12.42
C TRP A 72 0.27 -11.73 13.54
N ASN A 73 -0.38 -11.47 14.68
CA ASN A 73 -0.39 -12.40 15.81
C ASN A 73 -1.55 -13.37 15.68
N LEU A 74 -1.24 -14.61 15.30
CA LEU A 74 -2.22 -15.68 15.14
C LEU A 74 -2.80 -16.22 16.46
N LEU A 75 -2.22 -15.83 17.59
CA LEU A 75 -2.68 -16.22 18.92
C LEU A 75 -3.55 -15.14 19.60
N ALA A 76 -3.72 -14.00 18.96
CA ALA A 76 -4.62 -12.95 19.44
C ALA A 76 -6.07 -13.28 19.09
N ASP A 77 -7.00 -12.68 19.83
CA ASP A 77 -8.42 -12.70 19.48
C ASP A 77 -8.66 -12.05 18.09
N TYR A 78 -9.81 -12.33 17.48
CA TYR A 78 -10.19 -11.79 16.16
C TYR A 78 -10.10 -10.28 16.09
N GLN A 79 -10.41 -9.63 17.20
CA GLN A 79 -10.36 -8.19 17.33
C GLN A 79 -9.58 -7.85 18.59
N ASN A 80 -8.60 -6.99 18.44
CA ASN A 80 -7.83 -6.47 19.55
C ASN A 80 -7.91 -4.94 19.54
N PRO A 81 -8.91 -4.35 20.25
CA PRO A 81 -9.09 -2.92 20.27
C PRO A 81 -7.88 -2.20 20.85
N ILE A 82 -7.40 -1.18 20.15
CA ILE A 82 -6.36 -0.30 20.67
C ILE A 82 -6.97 0.58 21.75
N MET A 83 -6.53 0.40 22.99
CA MET A 83 -6.97 1.23 24.10
C MET A 83 -6.35 2.63 24.01
N ASN A 84 -7.15 3.64 24.35
CA ASN A 84 -6.76 5.04 24.19
C ASN A 84 -5.54 5.48 25.00
N ASP A 85 -5.20 4.76 26.06
CA ASP A 85 -4.12 5.02 27.00
C ASP A 85 -2.84 4.21 26.70
N ASP A 86 -2.89 3.28 25.74
CA ASP A 86 -1.69 2.54 25.36
C ASP A 86 -0.81 3.35 24.38
N TYR A 87 0.12 4.08 24.95
CA TYR A 87 1.09 4.90 24.20
C TYR A 87 2.08 4.08 23.35
N ARG A 88 2.18 2.77 23.57
CA ARG A 88 3.08 1.86 22.83
C ARG A 88 2.50 1.44 21.49
N VAL A 89 1.20 1.62 21.31
CA VAL A 89 0.53 1.26 20.07
C VAL A 89 0.47 2.48 19.14
N SER A 90 1.05 2.34 17.95
CA SER A 90 0.97 3.38 16.93
C SER A 90 -0.48 3.59 16.49
N ARG A 91 -0.92 4.84 16.46
CA ARG A 91 -2.24 5.23 15.96
C ARG A 91 -2.21 5.63 14.48
N GLY A 92 -1.04 5.90 13.96
CA GLY A 92 -0.82 6.14 12.54
C GLY A 92 -0.32 4.86 11.88
N THR A 93 -0.77 4.61 10.66
CA THR A 93 -0.38 3.44 9.89
C THR A 93 -0.31 3.75 8.40
N HIS A 94 0.03 2.78 7.59
CA HIS A 94 0.24 2.89 6.15
C HIS A 94 -0.41 1.70 5.42
N GLY A 95 -0.37 1.75 4.08
CA GLY A 95 -0.78 0.62 3.25
C GLY A 95 -2.20 0.69 2.73
N HIS A 96 -2.89 1.82 2.93
CA HIS A 96 -4.18 2.07 2.26
C HIS A 96 -4.02 2.23 0.75
N ILE A 97 -5.13 2.01 0.03
CA ILE A 97 -5.21 2.38 -1.39
C ILE A 97 -4.94 3.89 -1.56
N PRO A 98 -4.35 4.31 -2.72
CA PRO A 98 -3.89 5.70 -2.90
C PRO A 98 -4.95 6.79 -2.73
N SER A 99 -6.23 6.45 -2.89
CA SER A 99 -7.36 7.38 -2.74
C SER A 99 -7.87 7.53 -1.31
N LYS A 100 -7.30 6.79 -0.35
CA LYS A 100 -7.77 6.74 1.04
C LYS A 100 -6.71 7.29 1.99
N GLY A 101 -7.13 8.17 2.88
CA GLY A 101 -6.25 8.82 3.87
C GLY A 101 -5.50 10.04 3.34
N GLU A 102 -4.72 10.62 4.23
CA GLU A 102 -3.86 11.77 3.93
C GLU A 102 -2.73 11.38 2.98
N GLN A 103 -2.49 12.23 2.00
CA GLN A 103 -1.37 12.04 1.07
C GLN A 103 -0.06 12.45 1.73
N PRO A 104 1.03 11.66 1.57
CA PRO A 104 2.33 12.02 2.13
C PRO A 104 2.90 13.25 1.42
N CYS A 105 3.66 14.07 2.16
CA CYS A 105 4.43 15.15 1.56
C CYS A 105 5.76 14.65 0.99
N LEU A 106 6.24 15.32 -0.07
CA LEU A 106 7.58 15.17 -0.60
C LEU A 106 8.39 16.41 -0.25
N ILE A 107 9.51 16.23 0.45
CA ILE A 107 10.46 17.30 0.78
C ILE A 107 11.81 16.94 0.17
N LEU A 108 12.34 17.81 -0.68
CA LEU A 108 13.68 17.71 -1.24
C LEU A 108 14.56 18.82 -0.67
N SER A 109 15.80 18.46 -0.30
CA SER A 109 16.80 19.41 0.19
C SER A 109 18.20 18.92 -0.11
N GLY A 110 19.09 19.80 -0.51
CA GLY A 110 20.49 19.49 -0.74
C GLY A 110 21.05 20.07 -2.04
N PRO A 111 22.31 19.76 -2.36
CA PRO A 111 22.93 20.19 -3.62
C PRO A 111 22.11 19.74 -4.84
N GLY A 112 21.94 20.62 -5.81
CA GLY A 112 21.17 20.36 -7.02
C GLY A 112 19.66 20.54 -6.86
N VAL A 113 19.17 20.93 -5.67
CA VAL A 113 17.76 21.24 -5.43
C VAL A 113 17.55 22.73 -5.29
N LEU A 114 16.54 23.27 -5.97
CA LEU A 114 16.15 24.67 -5.87
C LEU A 114 15.51 24.97 -4.51
N GLU A 115 15.96 26.04 -3.86
CA GLU A 115 15.38 26.51 -2.61
C GLU A 115 14.02 27.21 -2.81
N GLY A 116 13.09 26.97 -1.88
CA GLY A 116 11.80 27.63 -1.83
C GLY A 116 10.87 27.33 -3.01
N LYS A 117 11.13 26.27 -3.75
CA LYS A 117 10.24 25.81 -4.81
C LYS A 117 9.19 24.84 -4.29
N GLU A 118 7.99 25.00 -4.79
CA GLU A 118 6.85 24.12 -4.47
C GLU A 118 6.21 23.62 -5.76
N ILE A 119 5.74 22.39 -5.71
CA ILE A 119 4.91 21.77 -6.75
C ILE A 119 3.64 21.22 -6.10
N SER A 120 2.54 21.29 -6.81
CA SER A 120 1.24 20.87 -6.27
C SER A 120 1.12 19.36 -6.08
N VAL A 121 1.72 18.57 -6.94
CA VAL A 121 1.62 17.11 -6.94
C VAL A 121 2.89 16.47 -7.48
N ALA A 122 3.40 15.48 -6.75
CA ALA A 122 4.38 14.51 -7.23
C ALA A 122 3.85 13.09 -7.01
N LYS A 123 4.22 12.17 -7.87
CA LYS A 123 3.92 10.75 -7.68
C LYS A 123 5.11 10.06 -7.04
N VAL A 124 4.86 9.02 -6.25
CA VAL A 124 5.94 8.22 -5.63
C VAL A 124 6.92 7.69 -6.68
N VAL A 125 6.42 7.33 -7.87
CA VAL A 125 7.25 6.86 -8.98
C VAL A 125 8.19 7.93 -9.56
N ASP A 126 7.95 9.22 -9.29
CA ASP A 126 8.81 10.34 -9.74
C ASP A 126 10.07 10.48 -8.88
N ILE A 127 10.09 9.88 -7.69
CA ILE A 127 11.22 10.01 -6.74
C ILE A 127 12.50 9.39 -7.31
N ALA A 128 12.42 8.14 -7.78
CA ALA A 128 13.60 7.42 -8.27
C ALA A 128 14.27 8.11 -9.48
N PRO A 129 13.55 8.46 -10.56
CA PRO A 129 14.18 9.16 -11.69
C PRO A 129 14.67 10.58 -11.32
N THR A 130 14.04 11.25 -10.34
CA THR A 130 14.51 12.54 -9.84
C THR A 130 15.83 12.40 -9.08
N CYS A 131 15.93 11.41 -8.18
CA CYS A 131 17.19 11.10 -7.49
C CYS A 131 18.30 10.69 -8.47
N ALA A 132 17.97 9.89 -9.47
CA ALA A 132 18.92 9.50 -10.51
C ALA A 132 19.46 10.72 -11.27
N ALA A 133 18.59 11.65 -11.66
CA ALA A 133 19.00 12.89 -12.33
C ALA A 133 19.92 13.76 -11.47
N ILE A 134 19.66 13.89 -10.17
CA ILE A 134 20.54 14.59 -9.22
C ILE A 134 21.93 13.92 -9.16
N LEU A 135 21.98 12.61 -9.28
CA LEU A 135 23.23 11.82 -9.26
C LEU A 135 23.90 11.71 -10.64
N GLY A 136 23.33 12.31 -11.68
CA GLY A 136 23.88 12.26 -13.04
C GLY A 136 23.58 10.96 -13.80
N PHE A 137 22.56 10.21 -13.39
CA PHE A 137 22.12 8.99 -14.07
C PHE A 137 20.82 9.21 -14.84
N GLU A 138 20.61 8.43 -15.87
CA GLU A 138 19.34 8.33 -16.58
C GLU A 138 18.59 7.04 -16.18
N MET A 139 17.27 7.14 -16.08
CA MET A 139 16.39 6.00 -15.83
C MET A 139 15.26 5.95 -16.89
N PRO A 140 15.61 5.56 -18.14
CA PRO A 140 14.65 5.59 -19.25
C PRO A 140 13.47 4.62 -19.07
N GLU A 141 13.66 3.56 -18.27
CA GLU A 141 12.62 2.56 -17.96
C GLU A 141 11.74 2.94 -16.76
N ALA A 142 11.93 4.13 -16.17
CA ALA A 142 11.10 4.56 -15.04
C ALA A 142 9.69 4.94 -15.50
N ASP A 143 8.67 4.50 -14.75
CA ASP A 143 7.28 4.90 -14.95
C ASP A 143 7.01 6.37 -14.56
N GLY A 144 7.88 6.95 -13.76
CA GLY A 144 7.80 8.35 -13.32
C GLY A 144 8.64 9.30 -14.17
N ARG A 145 8.48 10.59 -13.91
CA ARG A 145 9.26 11.66 -14.54
C ARG A 145 10.26 12.27 -13.57
N VAL A 146 11.29 12.90 -14.12
CA VAL A 146 12.18 13.77 -13.33
C VAL A 146 11.42 15.06 -12.99
N LEU A 147 11.42 15.44 -11.72
CA LEU A 147 10.85 16.68 -11.21
C LEU A 147 11.80 17.88 -11.47
N ARG A 148 12.06 18.18 -12.74
CA ARG A 148 13.06 19.19 -13.13
C ARG A 148 12.76 20.58 -12.60
N GLU A 149 11.49 20.89 -12.37
CA GLU A 149 11.05 22.15 -11.79
C GLU A 149 11.55 22.39 -10.35
N LEU A 150 12.10 21.36 -9.71
CA LEU A 150 12.70 21.41 -8.37
C LEU A 150 14.23 21.35 -8.40
N LEU A 151 14.84 21.18 -9.57
CA LEU A 151 16.28 20.97 -9.71
C LEU A 151 16.96 22.20 -10.29
N VAL A 152 18.23 22.36 -9.93
CA VAL A 152 19.14 23.32 -10.56
C VAL A 152 19.57 22.75 -11.91
N ASP A 153 19.64 23.62 -12.96
CA ASP A 153 20.12 23.25 -14.29
C ASP A 153 21.60 22.83 -14.31
#